data_e11cc44011f9b1c734078c582143778b
#
_entry.id   e11cc44011f9b1c734078c582143778b
#
_cell.length_a   1.000
_cell.length_b   1.000
_cell.length_c   1.000
_cell.angle_alpha   90.00
_cell.angle_beta   90.00
_cell.angle_gamma   90.00
#
_symmetry.space_group_name_H-M   'P 1'
#
loop_
_entity.id
_entity.type
_entity.pdbx_description
1 polymer ?
#
loop_
_entity_poly.entity_id
_entity_poly.type
_entity_poly.pdbx_seq_one_letter_code
_entity_poly.pdbx_strand_id
1 'polypeptide(L)'
;MHTLNKYQKALQNHPFNLSDNQVTENVNQIILENFAENNHMNTYKLLYSCLDLTSLKTTDTREHIWKMTQKINDLEGSNPEIDNIAAICVYPNFVKTVNEALTANVNIACVAGGFPSAQTFLEVKIAETAIAVTQGADEVDIPINVGLFLNEEYEEMCDELTEIKFACHEARMKVILETG
;
A
#
# COMPACT_ATOMS: atom_id res chain seq x y z
N MET A 1 -31.83 -10.02 -21.70
CA MET A 1 -30.62 -10.71 -21.22
C MET A 1 -29.60 -9.62 -21.00
N HIS A 2 -29.25 -9.33 -19.73
CA HIS A 2 -28.14 -8.45 -19.46
C HIS A 2 -26.84 -9.16 -19.89
N THR A 3 -26.14 -8.62 -20.85
CA THR A 3 -24.81 -9.11 -21.22
C THR A 3 -23.86 -8.72 -20.07
N LEU A 4 -23.21 -9.73 -19.50
CA LEU A 4 -22.20 -9.51 -18.46
C LEU A 4 -21.08 -8.60 -18.99
N ASN A 5 -20.67 -7.64 -18.20
CA ASN A 5 -19.50 -6.80 -18.53
C ASN A 5 -18.19 -7.61 -18.39
N LYS A 6 -17.05 -7.00 -18.80
CA LYS A 6 -15.74 -7.69 -18.79
C LYS A 6 -15.30 -8.15 -17.39
N TYR A 7 -15.66 -7.39 -16.34
CA TYR A 7 -15.31 -7.69 -14.95
C TYR A 7 -16.15 -8.83 -14.39
N GLN A 8 -17.46 -8.82 -14.64
CA GLN A 8 -18.36 -9.91 -14.26
C GLN A 8 -17.95 -11.24 -14.93
N LYS A 9 -17.51 -11.20 -16.19
CA LYS A 9 -16.95 -12.37 -16.88
C LYS A 9 -15.66 -12.86 -16.25
N ALA A 10 -14.77 -11.96 -15.84
CA ALA A 10 -13.53 -12.32 -15.16
C ALA A 10 -13.82 -13.01 -13.83
N LEU A 11 -14.75 -12.48 -13.02
CA LEU A 11 -15.16 -13.07 -11.75
C LEU A 11 -15.77 -14.49 -11.92
N GLN A 12 -16.52 -14.74 -12.99
CA GLN A 12 -17.03 -16.08 -13.24
C GLN A 12 -15.95 -17.15 -13.45
N ASN A 13 -14.75 -16.76 -13.90
CA ASN A 13 -13.62 -17.65 -14.06
C ASN A 13 -12.87 -17.93 -12.74
N HIS A 14 -13.21 -17.22 -11.67
CA HIS A 14 -12.59 -17.35 -10.35
C HIS A 14 -13.70 -17.57 -9.30
N PRO A 15 -14.24 -18.80 -9.19
CA PRO A 15 -15.35 -19.07 -8.28
C PRO A 15 -14.92 -18.85 -6.82
N PHE A 16 -15.71 -18.09 -6.08
CA PHE A 16 -15.53 -17.75 -4.66
C PHE A 16 -16.33 -18.72 -3.78
N ASN A 17 -15.93 -19.98 -3.73
CA ASN A 17 -16.73 -21.02 -3.05
C ASN A 17 -16.01 -21.54 -1.79
N LEU A 18 -14.95 -20.88 -1.34
CA LEU A 18 -14.28 -21.28 -0.12
C LEU A 18 -15.07 -20.78 1.09
N SER A 19 -15.38 -21.68 2.02
CA SER A 19 -15.87 -21.31 3.35
C SER A 19 -14.72 -20.83 4.22
N ASP A 20 -15.03 -20.06 5.28
CA ASP A 20 -14.03 -19.57 6.26
C ASP A 20 -13.23 -20.76 6.86
N ASN A 21 -13.87 -21.89 7.10
CA ASN A 21 -13.19 -23.09 7.59
C ASN A 21 -12.15 -23.61 6.59
N GLN A 22 -12.49 -23.67 5.30
CA GLN A 22 -11.54 -24.10 4.26
C GLN A 22 -10.38 -23.12 4.11
N VAL A 23 -10.64 -21.81 4.22
CA VAL A 23 -9.57 -20.80 4.23
C VAL A 23 -8.65 -21.02 5.43
N THR A 24 -9.22 -21.20 6.62
CA THR A 24 -8.46 -21.45 7.84
C THR A 24 -7.62 -22.74 7.75
N GLU A 25 -8.19 -23.82 7.24
CA GLU A 25 -7.48 -25.08 7.03
C GLU A 25 -6.32 -24.92 6.04
N ASN A 26 -6.55 -24.26 4.90
CA ASN A 26 -5.51 -23.99 3.90
C ASN A 26 -4.37 -23.14 4.47
N VAL A 27 -4.68 -22.09 5.23
CA VAL A 27 -3.67 -21.24 5.88
C VAL A 27 -2.85 -22.05 6.87
N ASN A 28 -3.50 -22.85 7.73
CA ASN A 28 -2.80 -23.71 8.69
C ASN A 28 -1.89 -24.74 8.00
N GLN A 29 -2.33 -25.29 6.88
CA GLN A 29 -1.51 -26.23 6.10
C GLN A 29 -0.28 -25.53 5.51
N ILE A 30 -0.44 -24.35 4.90
CA ILE A 30 0.68 -23.55 4.37
C ILE A 30 1.71 -23.25 5.47
N ILE A 31 1.23 -22.83 6.65
CA ILE A 31 2.11 -22.56 7.80
C ILE A 31 2.85 -23.84 8.21
N LEU A 32 2.15 -24.95 8.38
CA LEU A 32 2.73 -26.21 8.82
C LEU A 32 3.82 -26.72 7.87
N GLU A 33 3.58 -26.62 6.57
CA GLU A 33 4.48 -27.12 5.54
C GLU A 33 5.73 -26.24 5.35
N ASN A 34 5.60 -24.92 5.53
CA ASN A 34 6.64 -23.98 5.12
C ASN A 34 7.33 -23.25 6.28
N PHE A 35 6.76 -23.25 7.50
CA PHE A 35 7.30 -22.47 8.62
C PHE A 35 8.73 -22.86 8.97
N ALA A 36 9.02 -24.17 9.09
CA ALA A 36 10.33 -24.64 9.52
C ALA A 36 11.45 -24.24 8.54
N GLU A 37 11.16 -24.31 7.24
CA GLU A 37 12.09 -23.92 6.17
C GLU A 37 12.34 -22.42 6.15
N ASN A 38 11.32 -21.62 6.45
CA ASN A 38 11.39 -20.16 6.37
C ASN A 38 11.74 -19.49 7.71
N ASN A 39 11.83 -20.24 8.81
CA ASN A 39 12.12 -19.69 10.14
C ASN A 39 13.64 -19.56 10.37
N HIS A 40 14.30 -18.69 9.63
CA HIS A 40 15.74 -18.44 9.74
C HIS A 40 16.13 -16.99 9.44
N MET A 41 17.36 -16.62 9.83
CA MET A 41 17.84 -15.24 9.79
C MET A 41 17.76 -14.58 8.38
N ASN A 42 18.04 -15.32 7.32
CA ASN A 42 17.99 -14.75 5.97
C ASN A 42 16.56 -14.36 5.55
N THR A 43 15.56 -15.15 5.93
CA THR A 43 14.16 -14.79 5.73
C THR A 43 13.78 -13.54 6.53
N TYR A 44 14.26 -13.42 7.77
CA TYR A 44 13.99 -12.21 8.57
C TYR A 44 14.64 -10.96 7.99
N LYS A 45 15.89 -11.07 7.48
CA LYS A 45 16.54 -9.97 6.76
C LYS A 45 15.75 -9.56 5.52
N LEU A 46 15.28 -10.54 4.73
CA LEU A 46 14.42 -10.29 3.57
C LEU A 46 13.10 -9.61 3.98
N LEU A 47 12.43 -10.11 5.00
CA LEU A 47 11.19 -9.51 5.50
C LEU A 47 11.40 -8.08 5.99
N TYR A 48 12.52 -7.82 6.67
CA TYR A 48 12.89 -6.47 7.11
C TYR A 48 13.05 -5.51 5.91
N SER A 49 13.74 -5.94 4.86
CA SER A 49 13.91 -5.12 3.64
C SER A 49 12.62 -4.91 2.83
N CYS A 50 11.55 -5.62 3.16
CA CYS A 50 10.23 -5.46 2.55
C CYS A 50 9.28 -4.59 3.39
N LEU A 51 9.71 -4.08 4.55
CA LEU A 51 8.86 -3.30 5.44
C LEU A 51 8.66 -1.86 4.95
N ASP A 52 7.42 -1.40 5.01
CA ASP A 52 7.09 0.01 4.96
C ASP A 52 6.95 0.54 6.40
N LEU A 53 7.93 1.35 6.85
CA LEU A 53 7.84 2.00 8.15
C LEU A 53 6.76 3.07 8.12
N THR A 54 5.63 2.78 8.75
CA THR A 54 4.40 3.54 8.60
C THR A 54 4.06 4.35 9.85
N SER A 55 3.73 5.63 9.67
CA SER A 55 3.04 6.43 10.69
C SER A 55 1.84 7.15 10.09
N LEU A 56 0.65 6.75 10.54
CA LEU A 56 -0.66 7.28 10.11
C LEU A 56 -1.51 7.65 11.33
N LYS A 57 -0.88 8.29 12.33
CA LYS A 57 -1.57 8.72 13.53
C LYS A 57 -2.15 10.11 13.34
N THR A 58 -3.33 10.36 13.88
CA THR A 58 -3.95 11.70 13.90
C THR A 58 -3.11 12.73 14.68
N THR A 59 -2.18 12.24 15.49
CA THR A 59 -1.26 13.06 16.31
C THR A 59 0.11 13.27 15.68
N ASP A 60 0.33 12.80 14.44
CA ASP A 60 1.61 12.99 13.76
C ASP A 60 1.90 14.47 13.52
N THR A 61 3.13 14.85 13.77
CA THR A 61 3.65 16.21 13.53
C THR A 61 4.87 16.15 12.61
N ARG A 62 5.21 17.28 11.99
CA ARG A 62 6.43 17.39 11.17
C ARG A 62 7.69 16.99 11.95
N GLU A 63 7.79 17.39 13.22
CA GLU A 63 8.91 17.02 14.08
C GLU A 63 8.98 15.52 14.33
N HIS A 64 7.82 14.87 14.57
CA HIS A 64 7.75 13.42 14.75
C HIS A 64 8.19 12.68 13.49
N ILE A 65 7.65 13.04 12.34
CA ILE A 65 8.01 12.42 11.04
C ILE A 65 9.49 12.68 10.71
N TRP A 66 9.98 13.89 10.92
CA TRP A 66 11.40 14.20 10.74
C TRP A 66 12.30 13.28 11.56
N LYS A 67 12.03 13.15 12.88
CA LYS A 67 12.78 12.26 13.78
C LYS A 67 12.68 10.78 13.38
N MET A 68 11.51 10.36 12.90
CA MET A 68 11.32 9.00 12.37
C MET A 68 12.23 8.76 11.16
N THR A 69 12.28 9.70 10.22
CA THR A 69 13.13 9.62 9.02
C THR A 69 14.62 9.63 9.39
N GLN A 70 15.04 10.47 10.34
CA GLN A 70 16.44 10.50 10.79
C GLN A 70 16.91 9.14 11.35
N LYS A 71 16.06 8.41 12.05
CA LYS A 71 16.40 7.07 12.54
C LYS A 71 16.69 6.09 11.38
N ILE A 72 16.00 6.23 10.26
CA ILE A 72 16.25 5.39 9.07
C ILE A 72 17.57 5.78 8.42
N ASN A 73 17.89 7.08 8.35
CA ASN A 73 19.20 7.53 7.89
C ASN A 73 20.34 6.95 8.76
N ASP A 74 20.16 6.96 10.08
CA ASP A 74 21.17 6.45 11.04
C ASP A 74 21.36 4.92 10.94
N LEU A 75 20.34 4.20 10.45
CA LEU A 75 20.41 2.75 10.24
C LEU A 75 21.13 2.38 8.93
N GLU A 76 21.13 3.27 7.93
CA GLU A 76 21.76 2.97 6.66
C GLU A 76 23.28 2.77 6.85
N GLY A 77 23.77 1.62 6.37
CA GLY A 77 25.18 1.25 6.49
C GLY A 77 25.67 0.92 7.92
N SER A 78 24.79 0.99 8.95
CA SER A 78 25.15 0.63 10.32
C SER A 78 25.44 -0.87 10.46
N ASN A 79 24.80 -1.70 9.63
CA ASN A 79 25.08 -3.13 9.51
C ASN A 79 25.12 -3.53 8.03
N PRO A 80 26.30 -3.81 7.46
CA PRO A 80 26.42 -4.14 6.04
C PRO A 80 25.77 -5.46 5.61
N GLU A 81 25.33 -6.27 6.55
CA GLU A 81 24.63 -7.52 6.26
C GLU A 81 23.10 -7.37 6.20
N ILE A 82 22.56 -6.19 6.49
CA ILE A 82 21.13 -5.94 6.54
C ILE A 82 20.81 -4.76 5.62
N ASP A 83 20.02 -5.02 4.59
CA ASP A 83 19.48 -3.97 3.72
C ASP A 83 18.52 -3.10 4.53
N ASN A 84 18.33 -1.84 4.12
CA ASN A 84 17.37 -0.95 4.74
C ASN A 84 15.93 -1.39 4.42
N ILE A 85 14.95 -0.77 5.08
CA ILE A 85 13.52 -0.97 4.82
C ILE A 85 13.14 -0.56 3.39
N ALA A 86 12.00 -1.03 2.89
CA ALA A 86 11.52 -0.71 1.55
C ALA A 86 11.09 0.75 1.41
N ALA A 87 10.30 1.25 2.35
CA ALA A 87 9.76 2.61 2.29
C ALA A 87 9.46 3.22 3.67
N ILE A 88 9.33 4.54 3.69
CA ILE A 88 8.68 5.27 4.79
C ILE A 88 7.31 5.70 4.30
N CYS A 89 6.24 5.24 4.96
CA CYS A 89 4.86 5.53 4.59
C CYS A 89 4.22 6.53 5.57
N VAL A 90 3.66 7.62 5.03
CA VAL A 90 3.08 8.73 5.79
C VAL A 90 1.79 9.25 5.15
N TYR A 91 1.09 10.17 5.85
CA TYR A 91 0.04 10.98 5.21
C TYR A 91 0.63 11.94 4.15
N PRO A 92 -0.12 12.29 3.09
CA PRO A 92 0.39 13.05 1.94
C PRO A 92 0.99 14.41 2.32
N ASN A 93 0.46 15.08 3.35
CA ASN A 93 0.98 16.35 3.86
C ASN A 93 2.37 16.26 4.52
N PHE A 94 2.89 15.06 4.77
CA PHE A 94 4.23 14.81 5.32
C PHE A 94 5.24 14.32 4.29
N VAL A 95 4.84 14.01 3.07
CA VAL A 95 5.75 13.56 2.00
C VAL A 95 6.94 14.52 1.84
N LYS A 96 6.67 15.82 1.74
CA LYS A 96 7.73 16.83 1.66
C LYS A 96 8.66 16.79 2.87
N THR A 97 8.15 16.56 4.06
CA THR A 97 8.97 16.46 5.29
C THR A 97 9.92 15.28 5.23
N VAL A 98 9.44 14.13 4.78
CA VAL A 98 10.27 12.94 4.57
C VAL A 98 11.30 13.20 3.48
N ASN A 99 10.90 13.75 2.34
CA ASN A 99 11.78 14.04 1.20
C ASN A 99 12.93 15.02 1.59
N GLU A 100 12.65 16.02 2.41
CA GLU A 100 13.67 16.96 2.90
C GLU A 100 14.62 16.33 3.96
N ALA A 101 14.15 15.35 4.72
CA ALA A 101 14.89 14.74 5.81
C ALA A 101 15.66 13.47 5.40
N LEU A 102 15.21 12.76 4.36
CA LEU A 102 15.71 11.45 3.96
C LEU A 102 17.02 11.57 3.19
N THR A 103 18.04 10.85 3.63
CA THR A 103 19.33 10.71 2.94
C THR A 103 19.63 9.25 2.60
N ALA A 104 18.96 8.32 3.26
CA ALA A 104 19.06 6.89 3.00
C ALA A 104 18.40 6.50 1.67
N ASN A 105 18.86 5.40 1.06
CA ASN A 105 18.26 4.86 -0.16
C ASN A 105 17.00 4.05 0.16
N VAL A 106 15.92 4.74 0.51
CA VAL A 106 14.62 4.19 0.91
C VAL A 106 13.53 4.97 0.18
N ASN A 107 12.50 4.28 -0.32
CA ASN A 107 11.39 4.94 -1.00
C ASN A 107 10.51 5.74 -0.05
N ILE A 108 9.83 6.74 -0.60
CA ILE A 108 8.81 7.51 0.09
C ILE A 108 7.45 7.04 -0.40
N ALA A 109 6.69 6.39 0.49
CA ALA A 109 5.31 6.00 0.26
C ALA A 109 4.35 6.96 0.97
N CYS A 110 3.17 7.16 0.42
CA CYS A 110 2.11 7.87 1.13
C CYS A 110 0.73 7.29 0.82
N VAL A 111 -0.17 7.38 1.80
CA VAL A 111 -1.57 7.08 1.56
C VAL A 111 -2.23 8.27 0.86
N ALA A 112 -3.15 8.00 -0.07
CA ALA A 112 -3.95 9.02 -0.74
C ALA A 112 -5.30 8.45 -1.19
N GLY A 113 -6.01 9.11 -2.09
CA GLY A 113 -7.29 8.64 -2.61
C GLY A 113 -8.43 8.68 -1.59
N GLY A 114 -8.36 9.61 -0.63
CA GLY A 114 -9.33 9.74 0.44
C GLY A 114 -9.18 8.67 1.53
N PHE A 115 -7.95 8.23 1.76
CA PHE A 115 -7.63 7.22 2.80
C PHE A 115 -8.16 7.62 4.18
N PRO A 116 -8.71 6.68 5.00
CA PRO A 116 -8.81 5.24 4.71
C PRO A 116 -10.08 4.83 3.96
N SER A 117 -11.11 5.65 3.88
CA SER A 117 -12.45 5.22 3.46
C SER A 117 -12.67 5.23 1.95
N ALA A 118 -11.84 5.90 1.17
CA ALA A 118 -12.04 6.19 -0.25
C ALA A 118 -13.35 6.95 -0.57
N GLN A 119 -14.07 7.44 0.46
CA GLN A 119 -15.40 8.07 0.33
C GLN A 119 -15.29 9.58 0.09
N THR A 120 -14.72 9.96 -1.05
CA THR A 120 -14.62 11.36 -1.50
C THR A 120 -14.73 11.44 -3.02
N PHE A 121 -14.75 12.65 -3.57
CA PHE A 121 -14.85 12.88 -5.01
C PHE A 121 -13.59 12.44 -5.74
N LEU A 122 -13.77 11.89 -6.95
CA LEU A 122 -12.65 11.40 -7.78
C LEU A 122 -11.63 12.50 -8.05
N GLU A 123 -12.08 13.72 -8.33
CA GLU A 123 -11.22 14.89 -8.59
C GLU A 123 -10.33 15.23 -7.39
N VAL A 124 -10.85 15.02 -6.16
CA VAL A 124 -10.07 15.21 -4.92
C VAL A 124 -9.01 14.13 -4.78
N LYS A 125 -9.34 12.87 -5.07
CA LYS A 125 -8.39 11.75 -5.05
C LYS A 125 -7.26 11.96 -6.05
N ILE A 126 -7.59 12.39 -7.26
CA ILE A 126 -6.64 12.72 -8.34
C ILE A 126 -5.71 13.85 -7.89
N ALA A 127 -6.29 14.95 -7.38
CA ALA A 127 -5.52 16.11 -6.94
C ALA A 127 -4.59 15.77 -5.76
N GLU A 128 -5.07 15.01 -4.76
CA GLU A 128 -4.28 14.56 -3.62
C GLU A 128 -3.08 13.71 -4.08
N THR A 129 -3.32 12.75 -4.96
CA THR A 129 -2.29 11.88 -5.55
C THR A 129 -1.25 12.68 -6.31
N ALA A 130 -1.68 13.57 -7.20
CA ALA A 130 -0.76 14.39 -8.00
C ALA A 130 0.10 15.31 -7.12
N ILE A 131 -0.47 15.89 -6.06
CA ILE A 131 0.28 16.71 -5.09
C ILE A 131 1.30 15.85 -4.35
N ALA A 132 0.93 14.66 -3.89
CA ALA A 132 1.83 13.75 -3.18
C ALA A 132 3.05 13.38 -4.05
N VAL A 133 2.82 13.00 -5.30
CA VAL A 133 3.89 12.70 -6.27
C VAL A 133 4.78 13.92 -6.52
N THR A 134 4.19 15.10 -6.70
CA THR A 134 4.94 16.35 -6.89
C THR A 134 5.81 16.70 -5.65
N GLN A 135 5.38 16.31 -4.45
CA GLN A 135 6.15 16.50 -3.22
C GLN A 135 7.27 15.47 -3.03
N GLY A 136 7.36 14.45 -3.87
CA GLY A 136 8.42 13.45 -3.90
C GLY A 136 8.01 12.05 -3.42
N ALA A 137 6.73 11.70 -3.48
CA ALA A 137 6.33 10.31 -3.24
C ALA A 137 6.75 9.41 -4.41
N ASP A 138 7.45 8.31 -4.10
CA ASP A 138 7.82 7.25 -5.04
C ASP A 138 6.69 6.24 -5.19
N GLU A 139 5.88 6.10 -4.15
CA GLU A 139 4.76 5.15 -4.08
C GLU A 139 3.52 5.81 -3.48
N VAL A 140 2.34 5.47 -4.00
CA VAL A 140 1.06 5.99 -3.49
C VAL A 140 0.11 4.82 -3.20
N ASP A 141 -0.35 4.75 -1.95
CA ASP A 141 -1.22 3.69 -1.45
C ASP A 141 -2.67 4.14 -1.47
N ILE A 142 -3.47 3.55 -2.35
CA ILE A 142 -4.83 3.96 -2.66
C ILE A 142 -5.83 2.89 -2.18
N PRO A 143 -6.75 3.19 -1.25
CA PRO A 143 -7.82 2.26 -0.92
C PRO A 143 -8.84 2.16 -2.05
N ILE A 144 -9.33 0.94 -2.31
CA ILE A 144 -10.48 0.75 -3.19
C ILE A 144 -11.73 1.39 -2.59
N ASN A 145 -12.66 1.80 -3.43
CA ASN A 145 -14.00 2.13 -2.96
C ASN A 145 -14.76 0.83 -2.66
N VAL A 146 -14.73 0.41 -1.39
CA VAL A 146 -15.38 -0.83 -0.93
C VAL A 146 -16.88 -0.82 -1.19
N GLY A 147 -17.53 0.37 -1.13
CA GLY A 147 -18.93 0.51 -1.44
C GLY A 147 -19.27 0.12 -2.88
N LEU A 148 -18.47 0.57 -3.85
CA LEU A 148 -18.63 0.18 -5.25
C LEU A 148 -18.36 -1.32 -5.44
N PHE A 149 -17.35 -1.87 -4.77
CA PHE A 149 -17.06 -3.30 -4.83
C PHE A 149 -18.24 -4.14 -4.32
N LEU A 150 -18.78 -3.82 -3.14
CA LEU A 150 -19.90 -4.54 -2.53
C LEU A 150 -21.21 -4.43 -3.32
N ASN A 151 -21.37 -3.33 -4.08
CA ASN A 151 -22.52 -3.12 -4.96
C ASN A 151 -22.31 -3.68 -6.38
N GLU A 152 -21.21 -4.41 -6.61
CA GLU A 152 -20.82 -4.99 -7.91
C GLU A 152 -20.61 -3.95 -9.03
N GLU A 153 -20.36 -2.69 -8.68
CA GLU A 153 -20.05 -1.58 -9.59
C GLU A 153 -18.56 -1.60 -9.99
N TYR A 154 -18.07 -2.75 -10.45
CA TYR A 154 -16.65 -3.00 -10.72
C TYR A 154 -16.08 -2.12 -11.82
N GLU A 155 -16.89 -1.73 -12.79
CA GLU A 155 -16.46 -0.85 -13.89
C GLU A 155 -16.12 0.53 -13.36
N GLU A 156 -17.00 1.13 -12.57
CA GLU A 156 -16.78 2.44 -11.95
C GLU A 156 -15.59 2.41 -11.01
N MET A 157 -15.46 1.38 -10.16
CA MET A 157 -14.31 1.21 -9.28
C MET A 157 -12.98 1.12 -10.05
N CYS A 158 -12.95 0.37 -11.15
CA CYS A 158 -11.73 0.24 -11.95
C CYS A 158 -11.40 1.50 -12.76
N ASP A 159 -12.41 2.23 -13.23
CA ASP A 159 -12.23 3.50 -13.91
C ASP A 159 -11.68 4.56 -12.95
N GLU A 160 -12.20 4.62 -11.71
CA GLU A 160 -11.65 5.46 -10.64
C GLU A 160 -10.15 5.18 -10.40
N LEU A 161 -9.79 3.90 -10.22
CA LEU A 161 -8.39 3.50 -10.03
C LEU A 161 -7.51 3.83 -11.25
N THR A 162 -8.07 3.75 -12.45
CA THR A 162 -7.36 4.10 -13.69
C THR A 162 -7.03 5.58 -13.73
N GLU A 163 -7.98 6.45 -13.42
CA GLU A 163 -7.79 7.90 -13.37
C GLU A 163 -6.75 8.29 -12.29
N ILE A 164 -6.81 7.66 -11.12
CA ILE A 164 -5.83 7.89 -10.06
C ILE A 164 -4.43 7.40 -10.51
N LYS A 165 -4.34 6.26 -11.21
CA LYS A 165 -3.06 5.76 -11.74
C LYS A 165 -2.44 6.74 -12.74
N PHE A 166 -3.21 7.40 -13.58
CA PHE A 166 -2.68 8.45 -14.44
C PHE A 166 -2.08 9.60 -13.64
N ALA A 167 -2.67 9.99 -12.51
CA ALA A 167 -2.12 11.02 -11.63
C ALA A 167 -0.83 10.61 -10.90
N CYS A 168 -0.58 9.30 -10.77
CA CYS A 168 0.68 8.80 -10.20
C CYS A 168 1.88 9.00 -11.12
N HIS A 169 1.70 9.23 -12.43
CA HIS A 169 2.80 9.28 -13.39
C HIS A 169 3.76 8.09 -13.24
N GLU A 170 5.04 8.36 -12.98
CA GLU A 170 6.08 7.34 -12.78
C GLU A 170 6.03 6.69 -11.40
N ALA A 171 5.34 7.29 -10.42
CA ALA A 171 5.20 6.72 -9.10
C ALA A 171 4.42 5.40 -9.13
N ARG A 172 4.79 4.48 -8.25
CA ARG A 172 4.09 3.21 -8.09
C ARG A 172 2.77 3.42 -7.37
N MET A 173 1.68 2.93 -7.93
CA MET A 173 0.40 2.82 -7.22
C MET A 173 0.31 1.45 -6.57
N LYS A 174 0.07 1.40 -5.26
CA LYS A 174 -0.30 0.19 -4.51
C LYS A 174 -1.76 0.29 -4.11
N VAL A 175 -2.55 -0.72 -4.45
CA VAL A 175 -3.99 -0.72 -4.19
C VAL A 175 -4.27 -1.48 -2.90
N ILE A 176 -4.91 -0.82 -1.93
CA ILE A 176 -5.32 -1.41 -0.67
C ILE A 176 -6.66 -2.11 -0.88
N LEU A 177 -6.68 -3.44 -0.76
CA LEU A 177 -7.87 -4.28 -1.02
C LEU A 177 -8.82 -4.39 0.18
N GLU A 178 -8.35 -4.07 1.38
CA GLU A 178 -9.12 -4.11 2.63
C GLU A 178 -9.77 -5.48 2.89
N THR A 179 -8.95 -6.53 2.91
CA THR A 179 -9.36 -7.94 3.01
C THR A 179 -9.57 -8.44 4.44
N GLY A 180 -9.55 -7.57 5.44
CA GLY A 180 -9.65 -7.90 6.87
C GLY A 180 -11.07 -8.08 7.39
#